data_6363e03941a09aedbf726ca9da5387dc
#
_entry.id   6363e03941a09aedbf726ca9da5387dc
#
_cell.length_a   1.000
_cell.length_b   1.000
_cell.length_c   1.000
_cell.angle_alpha   90.00
_cell.angle_beta   90.00
_cell.angle_gamma   90.00
#
_symmetry.space_group_name_H-M   'P 1'
#
loop_
_entity.id
_entity.type
_entity.pdbx_description
1 polymer ?
#
loop_
_entity_poly.entity_id
_entity_poly.type
_entity_poly.pdbx_seq_one_letter_code
_entity_poly.pdbx_strand_id
1 'polypeptide(L)'
;FVATALRLLREDYLNGNLSDKEINQVEQLRDWGWQNIRLFGLKIAHKMMSSYKPTSEQFHDVEVDLYEVYWNKVAEYDSTKGTPTTFFVRYFRGAIREFILFTWHNVNSYDMQNYRKIKDAIEFYEQRRISYTPEMIATRTGMSVKIVTSTLKYIEQSHYVNIDDAGEQPGRIIG
;
A
#
# COMPACT_ATOMS: atom_id res chain seq x y z
N PHE A 1 -11.69 -12.81 13.92
CA PHE A 1 -12.87 -13.51 13.35
C PHE A 1 -13.07 -13.20 11.86
N VAL A 2 -13.28 -11.92 11.47
CA VAL A 2 -13.52 -11.51 10.06
C VAL A 2 -12.39 -11.93 9.14
N ALA A 3 -11.14 -11.62 9.48
CA ALA A 3 -9.99 -11.97 8.65
C ALA A 3 -9.84 -13.49 8.45
N THR A 4 -10.14 -14.27 9.48
CA THR A 4 -10.09 -15.73 9.38
C THR A 4 -11.21 -16.27 8.48
N ALA A 5 -12.43 -15.74 8.63
CA ALA A 5 -13.55 -16.11 7.76
C ALA A 5 -13.29 -15.73 6.31
N LEU A 6 -12.82 -14.51 6.06
CA LEU A 6 -12.47 -14.05 4.71
C LEU A 6 -11.30 -14.83 4.09
N ARG A 7 -10.32 -15.26 4.90
CA ARG A 7 -9.23 -16.11 4.41
C ARG A 7 -9.72 -17.47 3.91
N LEU A 8 -10.70 -18.06 4.58
CA LEU A 8 -11.24 -19.37 4.21
C LEU A 8 -12.14 -19.29 2.96
N LEU A 9 -12.86 -18.19 2.79
CA LEU A 9 -13.87 -18.05 1.73
C LEU A 9 -13.38 -17.27 0.49
N ARG A 10 -12.23 -16.58 0.60
CA ARG A 10 -11.77 -15.67 -0.45
C ARG A 10 -11.46 -16.36 -1.77
N GLU A 11 -10.79 -17.51 -1.73
CA GLU A 11 -10.46 -18.25 -2.96
C GLU A 11 -11.73 -18.74 -3.66
N ASP A 12 -12.68 -19.27 -2.91
CA ASP A 12 -13.94 -19.72 -3.47
C ASP A 12 -14.79 -18.56 -3.99
N TYR A 13 -14.76 -17.40 -3.31
CA TYR A 13 -15.38 -16.17 -3.77
C TYR A 13 -14.78 -15.69 -5.10
N LEU A 14 -13.45 -15.64 -5.23
CA LEU A 14 -12.76 -15.19 -6.44
C LEU A 14 -12.95 -16.17 -7.62
N ASN A 15 -13.11 -17.45 -7.33
CA ASN A 15 -13.33 -18.50 -8.34
C ASN A 15 -14.83 -18.69 -8.69
N GLY A 16 -15.74 -17.96 -8.06
CA GLY A 16 -17.18 -18.08 -8.30
C GLY A 16 -17.78 -19.39 -7.80
N ASN A 17 -17.16 -20.04 -6.83
CA ASN A 17 -17.59 -21.34 -6.30
C ASN A 17 -18.61 -21.25 -5.15
N LEU A 18 -18.95 -20.01 -4.74
CA LEU A 18 -19.88 -19.78 -3.63
C LEU A 18 -21.33 -19.64 -4.13
N SER A 19 -22.26 -20.06 -3.32
CA SER A 19 -23.69 -19.78 -3.51
C SER A 19 -23.98 -18.29 -3.25
N ASP A 20 -25.11 -17.78 -3.77
CA ASP A 20 -25.54 -16.37 -3.57
C ASP A 20 -25.61 -15.98 -2.09
N LYS A 21 -26.00 -16.91 -1.22
CA LYS A 21 -26.05 -16.69 0.23
C LYS A 21 -24.66 -16.50 0.83
N GLU A 22 -23.71 -17.31 0.42
CA GLU A 22 -22.31 -17.23 0.87
C GLU A 22 -21.63 -15.98 0.32
N ILE A 23 -21.88 -15.63 -0.93
CA ILE A 23 -21.42 -14.36 -1.53
C ILE A 23 -21.89 -13.17 -0.68
N ASN A 24 -23.18 -13.09 -0.37
CA ASN A 24 -23.74 -12.03 0.48
C ASN A 24 -23.08 -11.99 1.87
N GLN A 25 -22.78 -13.14 2.47
CA GLN A 25 -22.10 -13.21 3.77
C GLN A 25 -20.66 -12.68 3.68
N VAL A 26 -19.91 -13.04 2.63
CA VAL A 26 -18.54 -12.56 2.40
C VAL A 26 -18.55 -11.03 2.21
N GLU A 27 -19.48 -10.51 1.43
CA GLU A 27 -19.60 -9.06 1.19
C GLU A 27 -19.96 -8.30 2.49
N GLN A 28 -20.89 -8.80 3.29
CA GLN A 28 -21.22 -8.19 4.58
C GLN A 28 -20.02 -8.19 5.54
N LEU A 29 -19.26 -9.29 5.61
CA LEU A 29 -18.05 -9.37 6.44
C LEU A 29 -16.95 -8.42 5.96
N ARG A 30 -16.77 -8.33 4.65
CA ARG A 30 -15.83 -7.40 4.00
C ARG A 30 -16.17 -5.95 4.36
N ASP A 31 -17.42 -5.57 4.17
CA ASP A 31 -17.87 -4.20 4.39
C ASP A 31 -17.83 -3.83 5.88
N TRP A 32 -18.25 -4.75 6.75
CA TRP A 32 -18.13 -4.55 8.19
C TRP A 32 -16.66 -4.37 8.62
N GLY A 33 -15.76 -5.20 8.12
CA GLY A 33 -14.33 -5.09 8.41
C GLY A 33 -13.74 -3.78 7.90
N TRP A 34 -14.13 -3.33 6.71
CA TRP A 34 -13.73 -2.04 6.16
C TRP A 34 -14.18 -0.88 7.04
N GLN A 35 -15.43 -0.84 7.45
CA GLN A 35 -15.95 0.23 8.31
C GLN A 35 -15.13 0.40 9.60
N ASN A 36 -14.59 -0.68 10.14
CA ASN A 36 -13.76 -0.64 11.35
C ASN A 36 -12.33 -0.08 11.13
N ILE A 37 -11.79 -0.11 9.90
CA ILE A 37 -10.42 0.38 9.61
C ILE A 37 -10.42 1.64 8.73
N ARG A 38 -11.52 1.96 8.07
CA ARG A 38 -11.67 3.04 7.11
C ARG A 38 -11.18 4.39 7.65
N LEU A 39 -11.68 4.80 8.82
CA LEU A 39 -11.31 6.09 9.42
C LEU A 39 -9.81 6.19 9.73
N PHE A 40 -9.19 5.09 10.09
CA PHE A 40 -7.75 5.05 10.29
C PHE A 40 -7.00 5.28 8.97
N GLY A 41 -7.42 4.61 7.89
CA GLY A 41 -6.85 4.82 6.55
C GLY A 41 -7.00 6.27 6.07
N LEU A 42 -8.19 6.83 6.21
CA LEU A 42 -8.46 8.22 5.83
C LEU A 42 -7.65 9.23 6.67
N LYS A 43 -7.43 8.96 7.97
CA LYS A 43 -6.56 9.82 8.81
C LYS A 43 -5.12 9.84 8.31
N ILE A 44 -4.60 8.69 7.84
CA ILE A 44 -3.28 8.62 7.22
C ILE A 44 -3.27 9.41 5.91
N ALA A 45 -4.28 9.24 5.05
CA ALA A 45 -4.40 9.95 3.80
C ALA A 45 -4.43 11.47 4.01
N HIS A 46 -5.26 11.96 4.92
CA HIS A 46 -5.30 13.38 5.30
C HIS A 46 -3.93 13.92 5.71
N LYS A 47 -3.21 13.17 6.55
CA LYS A 47 -1.87 13.59 7.01
C LYS A 47 -0.87 13.63 5.86
N MET A 48 -0.84 12.59 5.01
CA MET A 48 0.14 12.48 3.92
C MET A 48 -0.14 13.39 2.72
N MET A 49 -1.41 13.77 2.51
CA MET A 49 -1.83 14.59 1.37
C MET A 49 -2.04 16.07 1.73
N SER A 50 -1.83 16.46 2.98
CA SER A 50 -2.16 17.79 3.49
C SER A 50 -1.48 18.94 2.74
N SER A 51 -0.21 18.77 2.35
CA SER A 51 0.57 19.75 1.59
C SER A 51 0.11 19.92 0.14
N TYR A 52 -0.54 18.90 -0.43
CA TYR A 52 -1.02 18.89 -1.81
C TYR A 52 -2.41 19.53 -2.00
N LYS A 53 -3.11 19.87 -0.90
CA LYS A 53 -4.47 20.44 -0.91
C LYS A 53 -5.43 19.65 -1.82
N PRO A 54 -5.63 18.36 -1.56
CA PRO A 54 -6.44 17.50 -2.42
C PRO A 54 -7.91 17.98 -2.47
N THR A 55 -8.54 17.74 -3.61
CA THR A 55 -9.98 17.95 -3.78
C THR A 55 -10.78 16.84 -3.08
N SER A 56 -12.10 17.06 -2.90
CA SER A 56 -12.99 16.02 -2.36
C SER A 56 -13.02 14.77 -3.25
N GLU A 57 -12.92 14.93 -4.57
CA GLU A 57 -12.85 13.82 -5.54
C GLU A 57 -11.58 13.01 -5.35
N GLN A 58 -10.42 13.67 -5.25
CA GLN A 58 -9.13 13.01 -4.98
C GLN A 58 -9.11 12.27 -3.63
N PHE A 59 -9.82 12.78 -2.61
CA PHE A 59 -9.99 12.05 -1.36
C PHE A 59 -10.87 10.80 -1.53
N HIS A 60 -11.90 10.89 -2.36
CA HIS A 60 -12.74 9.74 -2.67
C HIS A 60 -11.95 8.67 -3.44
N ASP A 61 -11.15 9.07 -4.42
CA ASP A 61 -10.30 8.15 -5.19
C ASP A 61 -9.31 7.41 -4.28
N VAL A 62 -8.65 8.13 -3.37
CA VAL A 62 -7.77 7.50 -2.37
C VAL A 62 -8.54 6.54 -1.47
N GLU A 63 -9.76 6.87 -1.08
CA GLU A 63 -10.58 5.96 -0.26
C GLU A 63 -10.87 4.65 -0.99
N VAL A 64 -11.12 4.71 -2.31
CA VAL A 64 -11.30 3.53 -3.16
C VAL A 64 -10.02 2.69 -3.20
N ASP A 65 -8.86 3.32 -3.41
CA ASP A 65 -7.56 2.63 -3.41
C ASP A 65 -7.29 1.95 -2.05
N LEU A 66 -7.62 2.62 -0.94
CA LEU A 66 -7.46 2.06 0.41
C LEU A 66 -8.40 0.87 0.65
N TYR A 67 -9.63 0.94 0.12
CA TYR A 67 -10.57 -0.18 0.18
C TYR A 67 -10.06 -1.38 -0.60
N GLU A 68 -9.54 -1.18 -1.81
CA GLU A 68 -8.93 -2.24 -2.62
C GLU A 68 -7.76 -2.89 -1.89
N VAL A 69 -6.87 -2.09 -1.32
CA VAL A 69 -5.74 -2.59 -0.51
C VAL A 69 -6.24 -3.37 0.72
N TYR A 70 -7.25 -2.87 1.41
CA TYR A 70 -7.88 -3.60 2.52
C TYR A 70 -8.38 -4.97 2.06
N TRP A 71 -9.17 -5.01 0.97
CA TRP A 71 -9.72 -6.26 0.45
C TRP A 71 -8.64 -7.26 0.04
N ASN A 72 -7.58 -6.78 -0.59
CA ASN A 72 -6.47 -7.63 -1.00
C ASN A 72 -5.63 -8.17 0.16
N LYS A 73 -5.62 -7.51 1.31
CA LYS A 73 -4.74 -7.82 2.44
C LYS A 73 -5.45 -8.35 3.68
N VAL A 74 -6.75 -8.20 3.82
CA VAL A 74 -7.46 -8.58 5.04
C VAL A 74 -7.34 -10.08 5.37
N ALA A 75 -7.28 -10.96 4.37
CA ALA A 75 -7.09 -12.38 4.55
C ALA A 75 -5.71 -12.78 5.10
N GLU A 76 -4.70 -11.91 4.94
CA GLU A 76 -3.35 -12.11 5.46
C GLU A 76 -3.21 -11.67 6.93
N TYR A 77 -4.19 -10.93 7.46
CA TYR A 77 -4.15 -10.40 8.82
C TYR A 77 -4.25 -11.52 9.86
N ASP A 78 -3.32 -11.52 10.81
CA ASP A 78 -3.26 -12.42 11.95
C ASP A 78 -3.33 -11.61 13.25
N SER A 79 -4.43 -11.75 13.99
CA SER A 79 -4.68 -11.03 15.24
C SER A 79 -3.69 -11.39 16.38
N THR A 80 -3.00 -12.52 16.26
CA THR A 80 -1.97 -12.92 17.24
C THR A 80 -0.67 -12.13 17.10
N LYS A 81 -0.45 -11.51 15.93
CA LYS A 81 0.77 -10.76 15.60
C LYS A 81 0.65 -9.25 15.77
N GLY A 82 -0.53 -8.74 16.08
CA GLY A 82 -0.72 -7.32 16.32
C GLY A 82 -2.11 -6.81 15.99
N THR A 83 -2.31 -5.50 16.14
CA THR A 83 -3.59 -4.85 15.86
C THR A 83 -3.82 -4.68 14.35
N PRO A 84 -5.09 -4.55 13.88
CA PRO A 84 -5.38 -4.24 12.48
C PRO A 84 -4.68 -2.97 11.99
N THR A 85 -4.63 -1.93 12.82
CA THR A 85 -3.97 -0.66 12.47
C THR A 85 -2.47 -0.84 12.25
N THR A 86 -1.78 -1.62 13.10
CA THR A 86 -0.36 -1.96 12.94
C THR A 86 -0.12 -2.75 11.65
N PHE A 87 -1.03 -3.66 11.31
CA PHE A 87 -0.92 -4.45 10.08
C PHE A 87 -1.15 -3.59 8.83
N PHE A 88 -2.23 -2.80 8.80
CA PHE A 88 -2.63 -2.06 7.60
C PHE A 88 -1.84 -0.78 7.35
N VAL A 89 -1.19 -0.17 8.36
CA VAL A 89 -0.50 1.12 8.20
C VAL A 89 0.50 1.14 7.05
N ARG A 90 1.29 0.08 6.89
CA ARG A 90 2.32 -0.01 5.83
C ARG A 90 1.68 -0.08 4.43
N TYR A 91 0.60 -0.82 4.30
CA TYR A 91 -0.11 -0.99 3.03
C TYR A 91 -0.84 0.28 2.63
N PHE A 92 -1.53 0.92 3.57
CA PHE A 92 -2.23 2.18 3.33
C PHE A 92 -1.25 3.30 2.96
N ARG A 93 -0.14 3.43 3.69
CA ARG A 93 0.91 4.39 3.31
C ARG A 93 1.48 4.11 1.92
N GLY A 94 1.62 2.86 1.54
CA GLY A 94 2.05 2.46 0.20
C GLY A 94 1.09 2.94 -0.89
N ALA A 95 -0.20 2.65 -0.74
CA ALA A 95 -1.24 3.06 -1.69
C ALA A 95 -1.34 4.59 -1.81
N ILE A 96 -1.36 5.31 -0.69
CA ILE A 96 -1.41 6.78 -0.68
C ILE A 96 -0.18 7.37 -1.37
N ARG A 97 1.01 6.79 -1.15
CA ARG A 97 2.24 7.24 -1.84
C ARG A 97 2.14 7.03 -3.35
N GLU A 98 1.64 5.89 -3.79
CA GLU A 98 1.43 5.62 -5.23
C GLU A 98 0.44 6.62 -5.83
N PHE A 99 -0.65 6.92 -5.12
CA PHE A 99 -1.61 7.94 -5.52
C PHE A 99 -0.97 9.33 -5.64
N ILE A 100 -0.16 9.74 -4.66
CA ILE A 100 0.57 11.02 -4.67
C ILE A 100 1.52 11.09 -5.89
N LEU A 101 2.30 10.05 -6.14
CA LEU A 101 3.21 9.99 -7.27
C LEU A 101 2.48 10.13 -8.60
N PHE A 102 1.36 9.43 -8.75
CA PHE A 102 0.55 9.48 -9.95
C PHE A 102 -0.12 10.84 -10.16
N THR A 103 -0.73 11.39 -9.10
CA THR A 103 -1.60 12.57 -9.19
C THR A 103 -0.81 13.87 -9.27
N TRP A 104 0.27 14.02 -8.48
CA TRP A 104 1.00 15.30 -8.37
C TRP A 104 2.41 15.30 -8.93
N HIS A 105 3.04 14.14 -9.09
CA HIS A 105 4.41 14.06 -9.62
C HIS A 105 4.47 13.60 -11.08
N ASN A 106 3.34 13.54 -11.79
CA ASN A 106 3.24 13.19 -13.20
C ASN A 106 3.95 11.87 -13.57
N VAL A 107 4.00 10.92 -12.65
CA VAL A 107 4.54 9.58 -12.91
C VAL A 107 3.55 8.87 -13.83
N ASN A 108 3.98 8.59 -15.07
CA ASN A 108 3.11 7.94 -16.05
C ASN A 108 2.87 6.46 -15.71
N SER A 109 1.90 5.84 -16.40
CA SER A 109 1.52 4.44 -16.14
C SER A 109 2.67 3.45 -16.34
N TYR A 110 3.59 3.71 -17.26
CA TYR A 110 4.78 2.87 -17.48
C TYR A 110 5.77 2.96 -16.31
N ASP A 111 6.06 4.17 -15.86
CA ASP A 111 6.94 4.39 -14.71
C ASP A 111 6.31 3.84 -13.42
N MET A 112 4.99 3.92 -13.27
CA MET A 112 4.28 3.33 -12.13
C MET A 112 4.35 1.80 -12.16
N GLN A 113 4.24 1.16 -13.33
CA GLN A 113 4.43 -0.29 -13.45
C GLN A 113 5.85 -0.71 -13.09
N ASN A 114 6.85 0.05 -13.55
CA ASN A 114 8.25 -0.17 -13.18
C ASN A 114 8.46 -0.01 -11.67
N TYR A 115 7.91 1.05 -11.09
CA TYR A 115 7.92 1.29 -9.65
C TYR A 115 7.37 0.10 -8.86
N ARG A 116 6.18 -0.41 -9.24
CA ARG A 116 5.55 -1.56 -8.57
C ARG A 116 6.42 -2.81 -8.65
N LYS A 117 6.93 -3.15 -9.84
CA LYS A 117 7.81 -4.32 -10.02
C LYS A 117 9.09 -4.23 -9.19
N ILE A 118 9.70 -3.04 -9.12
CA ILE A 118 10.90 -2.80 -8.32
C ILE A 118 10.59 -2.91 -6.84
N LYS A 119 9.46 -2.34 -6.38
CA LYS A 119 8.98 -2.45 -5.00
C LYS A 119 8.76 -3.90 -4.59
N ASP A 120 8.11 -4.70 -5.43
CA ASP A 120 7.90 -6.13 -5.18
C ASP A 120 9.23 -6.90 -5.09
N ALA A 121 10.21 -6.53 -5.93
CA ALA A 121 11.55 -7.13 -5.87
C ALA A 121 12.29 -6.75 -4.57
N ILE A 122 12.20 -5.50 -4.13
CA ILE A 122 12.75 -5.03 -2.85
C ILE A 122 12.11 -5.80 -1.69
N GLU A 123 10.79 -5.85 -1.63
CA GLU A 123 10.05 -6.56 -0.58
C GLU A 123 10.44 -8.04 -0.52
N PHE A 124 10.65 -8.68 -1.67
CA PHE A 124 11.15 -10.05 -1.73
C PHE A 124 12.50 -10.24 -1.05
N TYR A 125 13.46 -9.32 -1.25
CA TYR A 125 14.78 -9.39 -0.64
C TYR A 125 14.72 -9.05 0.86
N GLU A 126 13.97 -8.04 1.24
CA GLU A 126 13.79 -7.62 2.65
C GLU A 126 13.16 -8.72 3.51
N GLN A 127 12.10 -9.37 3.01
CA GLN A 127 11.45 -10.50 3.71
C GLN A 127 12.42 -11.66 3.99
N ARG A 128 13.43 -11.82 3.13
CA ARG A 128 14.47 -12.86 3.26
C ARG A 128 15.72 -12.38 3.96
N ARG A 129 15.75 -11.11 4.37
CA ARG A 129 16.93 -10.45 4.98
C ARG A 129 18.17 -10.52 4.08
N ILE A 130 17.97 -10.44 2.78
CA ILE A 130 19.04 -10.44 1.78
C ILE A 130 19.32 -9.00 1.39
N SER A 131 20.58 -8.56 1.53
CA SER A 131 21.02 -7.28 0.97
C SER A 131 20.95 -7.34 -0.56
N TYR A 132 20.46 -6.28 -1.19
CA TYR A 132 20.27 -6.21 -2.63
C TYR A 132 21.00 -5.03 -3.26
N THR A 133 21.34 -5.17 -4.53
CA THR A 133 21.90 -4.10 -5.36
C THR A 133 20.96 -3.79 -6.53
N PRO A 134 21.11 -2.63 -7.21
CA PRO A 134 20.33 -2.33 -8.40
C PRO A 134 20.43 -3.42 -9.49
N GLU A 135 21.59 -4.07 -9.63
CA GLU A 135 21.80 -5.15 -10.59
C GLU A 135 20.99 -6.40 -10.23
N MET A 136 20.88 -6.74 -8.95
CA MET A 136 20.06 -7.85 -8.48
C MET A 136 18.58 -7.59 -8.73
N ILE A 137 18.12 -6.36 -8.47
CA ILE A 137 16.74 -5.96 -8.79
C ILE A 137 16.52 -6.01 -10.31
N ALA A 138 17.45 -5.50 -11.11
CA ALA A 138 17.38 -5.53 -12.57
C ALA A 138 17.25 -6.96 -13.10
N THR A 139 18.07 -7.87 -12.61
CA THR A 139 18.02 -9.30 -12.96
C THR A 139 16.66 -9.92 -12.61
N ARG A 140 16.14 -9.62 -11.42
CA ARG A 140 14.87 -10.18 -10.96
C ARG A 140 13.66 -9.64 -11.72
N THR A 141 13.67 -8.35 -12.07
CA THR A 141 12.57 -7.66 -12.74
C THR A 141 12.62 -7.75 -14.26
N GLY A 142 13.75 -8.17 -14.83
CA GLY A 142 14.00 -8.15 -16.28
C GLY A 142 14.20 -6.74 -16.84
N MET A 143 14.49 -5.76 -15.99
CA MET A 143 14.69 -4.36 -16.39
C MET A 143 16.17 -4.03 -16.58
N SER A 144 16.45 -2.94 -17.30
CA SER A 144 17.82 -2.40 -17.32
C SER A 144 18.18 -1.77 -15.98
N VAL A 145 19.45 -1.87 -15.59
CA VAL A 145 19.98 -1.22 -14.36
C VAL A 145 19.68 0.27 -14.34
N LYS A 146 19.73 0.93 -15.52
CA LYS A 146 19.42 2.37 -15.65
C LYS A 146 17.98 2.69 -15.21
N ILE A 147 17.00 1.90 -15.64
CA ILE A 147 15.58 2.06 -15.24
C ILE A 147 15.45 1.81 -13.73
N VAL A 148 16.05 0.74 -13.21
CA VAL A 148 16.03 0.44 -11.78
C VAL A 148 16.60 1.60 -10.97
N THR A 149 17.81 2.08 -11.31
CA THR A 149 18.47 3.17 -10.58
C THR A 149 17.65 4.46 -10.62
N SER A 150 17.08 4.82 -11.78
CA SER A 150 16.23 6.01 -11.88
C SER A 150 14.97 5.89 -11.03
N THR A 151 14.33 4.73 -11.03
CA THR A 151 13.12 4.49 -10.23
C THR A 151 13.42 4.43 -8.72
N LEU A 152 14.55 3.85 -8.31
CA LEU A 152 14.99 3.87 -6.90
C LEU A 152 15.17 5.31 -6.40
N LYS A 153 15.69 6.20 -7.23
CA LYS A 153 15.81 7.62 -6.90
C LYS A 153 14.46 8.28 -6.66
N TYR A 154 13.42 7.91 -7.42
CA TYR A 154 12.04 8.36 -7.17
C TYR A 154 11.50 7.81 -5.85
N ILE A 155 11.77 6.56 -5.53
CA ILE A 155 11.36 5.93 -4.28
C ILE A 155 11.99 6.67 -3.09
N GLU A 156 13.29 6.95 -3.13
CA GLU A 156 13.99 7.71 -2.11
C GLU A 156 13.41 9.12 -1.94
N GLN A 157 13.23 9.86 -3.02
CA GLN A 157 12.63 11.19 -2.99
C GLN A 157 11.21 11.17 -2.39
N SER A 158 10.39 10.18 -2.72
CA SER A 158 9.06 10.03 -2.13
C SER A 158 9.08 9.69 -0.63
N HIS A 159 10.14 9.08 -0.14
CA HIS A 159 10.36 8.88 1.31
C HIS A 159 10.64 10.20 2.03
N TYR A 160 11.47 11.08 1.46
CA TYR A 160 11.75 12.39 2.07
C TYR A 160 10.50 13.26 2.18
N VAL A 161 9.67 13.30 1.14
CA VAL A 161 8.39 14.03 1.17
C VAL A 161 7.48 13.53 2.31
N ASN A 162 7.47 12.23 2.58
CA ASN A 162 6.65 11.66 3.66
C ASN A 162 7.20 11.88 5.07
N ILE A 163 8.51 12.08 5.25
CA ILE A 163 9.12 12.35 6.55
C ILE A 163 8.76 13.78 6.99
N ASP A 164 8.83 14.74 6.10
CA ASP A 164 8.44 16.13 6.38
C ASP A 164 6.94 16.24 6.71
N ASP A 165 6.07 15.55 5.96
CA ASP A 165 4.62 15.50 6.22
C ASP A 165 4.27 14.72 7.51
N ALA A 166 5.14 13.84 7.98
CA ALA A 166 4.92 13.09 9.22
C ALA A 166 5.20 13.89 10.49
N GLY A 167 5.74 15.11 10.37
CA GLY A 167 6.04 15.95 11.53
C GLY A 167 7.20 15.46 12.40
N GLU A 168 7.99 14.51 11.90
CA GLU A 168 9.28 14.16 12.48
C GLU A 168 10.33 15.09 11.87
N GLN A 169 10.50 16.24 12.47
CA GLN A 169 11.71 17.02 12.22
C GLN A 169 12.91 16.18 12.69
N PRO A 170 13.92 15.93 11.84
CA PRO A 170 15.17 15.38 12.34
C PRO A 170 15.68 16.37 13.39
N GLY A 171 15.89 15.87 14.62
CA GLY A 171 16.35 16.70 15.71
C GLY A 171 17.58 17.51 15.24
N ARG A 172 17.51 18.83 15.35
CA ARG A 172 18.66 19.71 15.23
C ARG A 172 19.70 19.20 16.21
N ILE A 173 20.71 18.55 15.70
CA ILE A 173 21.96 18.37 16.45
C ILE A 173 22.54 19.78 16.58
N ILE A 174 22.32 20.40 17.74
CA ILE A 174 23.03 21.60 18.13
C ILE A 174 24.42 21.12 18.54
N GLY A 175 25.40 21.38 17.69
CA GLY A 175 26.80 21.32 18.02
C GLY A 175 27.23 22.55 18.80
#